data_7463f6b908c342efe8c087dd42447ff8
#
_entry.id   7463f6b908c342efe8c087dd42447ff8
#
_cell.length_a   1.000
_cell.length_b   1.000
_cell.length_c   1.000
_cell.angle_alpha   90.00
_cell.angle_beta   90.00
_cell.angle_gamma   90.00
#
_symmetry.space_group_name_H-M   'P 1'
#
loop_
_entity.id
_entity.type
_entity.pdbx_description
1 polymer ?
#
loop_
_entity_poly.entity_id
_entity_poly.type
_entity_poly.pdbx_seq_one_letter_code
_entity_poly.pdbx_strand_id
1 'polypeptide(L)'
;MTDELVLVVPRSDLFGGGSSFQGFAPSAEEYLRRIMGGYFFMPRARAETDPAYKQIIPYVVLQAPGPPGRPHHYMIFQRVQGGDPRLGRLYSIGLGGHINSGDVLLAPPAGPG
;
A
#
# COMPACT_ATOMS: atom_id res chain seq x y z
N MET A 1 -22.79 -8.54 8.44
CA MET A 1 -21.62 -7.66 8.47
C MET A 1 -21.09 -7.50 7.06
N THR A 2 -20.99 -6.27 6.60
CA THR A 2 -20.50 -6.01 5.25
C THR A 2 -18.99 -6.13 5.23
N ASP A 3 -18.48 -6.80 4.20
CA ASP A 3 -17.05 -6.90 4.01
C ASP A 3 -16.47 -5.55 3.62
N GLU A 4 -15.27 -5.28 4.08
CA GLU A 4 -14.55 -4.05 3.74
C GLU A 4 -14.24 -4.03 2.25
N LEU A 5 -14.47 -2.87 1.62
CA LEU A 5 -14.09 -2.67 0.22
C LEU A 5 -12.68 -2.10 0.17
N VAL A 6 -11.78 -2.80 -0.47
CA VAL A 6 -10.38 -2.42 -0.55
C VAL A 6 -10.00 -2.07 -1.98
N LEU A 7 -9.05 -1.15 -2.11
CA LEU A 7 -8.58 -0.69 -3.41
C LEU A 7 -7.69 -1.76 -4.03
N VAL A 8 -8.04 -2.14 -5.26
CA VAL A 8 -7.29 -3.12 -6.03
C VAL A 8 -7.07 -2.60 -7.45
N VAL A 9 -6.15 -3.24 -8.14
CA VAL A 9 -5.92 -3.00 -9.56
C VAL A 9 -5.78 -4.36 -10.23
N PRO A 10 -6.32 -4.55 -11.44
CA PRO A 10 -6.08 -5.80 -12.15
C PRO A 10 -4.59 -6.03 -12.34
N ARG A 11 -4.16 -7.25 -12.08
CA ARG A 11 -2.76 -7.62 -12.20
C ARG A 11 -2.22 -7.30 -13.60
N SER A 12 -3.03 -7.55 -14.63
CA SER A 12 -2.64 -7.29 -16.00
C SER A 12 -2.40 -5.80 -16.26
N ASP A 13 -3.19 -4.93 -15.63
CA ASP A 13 -2.99 -3.49 -15.77
C ASP A 13 -1.72 -3.04 -15.06
N LEU A 14 -1.46 -3.59 -13.88
CA LEU A 14 -0.31 -3.20 -13.08
C LEU A 14 1.02 -3.58 -13.77
N PHE A 15 1.06 -4.76 -14.37
CA PHE A 15 2.30 -5.24 -14.99
C PHE A 15 2.30 -5.08 -16.50
N GLY A 16 1.26 -4.47 -17.06
CA GLY A 16 1.23 -4.10 -18.48
C GLY A 16 1.31 -5.25 -19.45
N GLY A 17 0.82 -6.44 -19.08
CA GLY A 17 0.87 -7.60 -19.95
C GLY A 17 2.23 -8.27 -20.02
N GLY A 18 3.24 -7.70 -19.37
CA GLY A 18 4.54 -8.32 -19.26
C GLY A 18 4.63 -9.26 -18.08
N SER A 19 5.84 -9.72 -17.78
CA SER A 19 6.05 -10.56 -16.62
C SER A 19 5.94 -9.76 -15.34
N SER A 20 5.24 -10.32 -14.38
CA SER A 20 5.20 -9.75 -13.04
C SER A 20 6.53 -9.99 -12.35
N PHE A 21 6.76 -9.23 -11.28
CA PHE A 21 7.96 -9.39 -10.46
C PHE A 21 7.57 -9.52 -9.00
N GLN A 22 8.49 -10.01 -8.21
CA GLN A 22 8.42 -9.98 -6.76
C GLN A 22 9.61 -9.18 -6.25
N GLY A 23 9.39 -8.42 -5.15
CA GLY A 23 10.43 -7.58 -4.59
C GLY A 23 10.18 -6.11 -4.88
N PHE A 24 11.25 -5.37 -5.10
CA PHE A 24 11.18 -3.92 -5.22
C PHE A 24 11.43 -3.46 -6.64
N ALA A 25 10.67 -2.46 -7.05
CA ALA A 25 10.90 -1.76 -8.31
C ALA A 25 11.04 -0.27 -7.99
N PRO A 26 12.17 0.34 -8.32
CA PRO A 26 12.42 1.73 -7.93
C PRO A 26 11.64 2.76 -8.75
N SER A 27 11.14 2.39 -9.90
CA SER A 27 10.46 3.33 -10.79
C SER A 27 8.97 3.40 -10.42
N ALA A 28 8.61 4.33 -9.54
CA ALA A 28 7.27 4.41 -8.99
C ALA A 28 6.27 5.11 -9.91
N GLU A 29 6.72 6.03 -10.76
CA GLU A 29 5.79 6.85 -11.54
C GLU A 29 4.92 6.05 -12.49
N GLU A 30 5.51 5.09 -13.17
CA GLU A 30 4.76 4.29 -14.13
C GLU A 30 3.72 3.41 -13.44
N TYR A 31 4.10 2.82 -12.30
CA TYR A 31 3.17 1.98 -11.54
C TYR A 31 2.04 2.82 -10.95
N LEU A 32 2.36 4.00 -10.46
CA LEU A 32 1.33 4.90 -9.94
C LEU A 32 0.33 5.28 -11.04
N ARG A 33 0.81 5.53 -12.23
CA ARG A 33 -0.06 5.86 -13.36
C ARG A 33 -0.97 4.70 -13.71
N ARG A 34 -0.44 3.48 -13.70
CA ARG A 34 -1.23 2.27 -13.97
C ARG A 34 -2.28 2.05 -12.90
N ILE A 35 -1.92 2.27 -11.64
CA ILE A 35 -2.87 2.17 -10.53
C ILE A 35 -3.99 3.20 -10.71
N MET A 36 -3.63 4.44 -10.95
CA MET A 36 -4.62 5.50 -11.10
C MET A 36 -5.55 5.28 -12.28
N GLY A 37 -5.07 4.59 -13.32
CA GLY A 37 -5.87 4.32 -14.50
C GLY A 37 -6.75 3.09 -14.40
N GLY A 38 -6.50 2.20 -13.44
CA GLY A 38 -7.20 0.92 -13.41
C GLY A 38 -7.76 0.48 -12.07
N TYR A 39 -7.64 1.30 -11.03
CA TYR A 39 -8.06 0.88 -9.71
C TYR A 39 -9.59 0.84 -9.58
N PHE A 40 -10.05 -0.03 -8.70
CA PHE A 40 -11.44 -0.04 -8.25
C PHE A 40 -11.48 -0.72 -6.88
N PHE A 41 -12.66 -0.76 -6.28
CA PHE A 41 -12.82 -1.33 -4.96
C PHE A 41 -13.56 -2.66 -5.06
N MET A 42 -13.09 -3.65 -4.32
CA MET A 42 -13.75 -4.95 -4.24
C MET A 42 -13.77 -5.44 -2.79
N PRO A 43 -14.66 -6.39 -2.48
CA PRO A 43 -14.66 -6.96 -1.14
C PRO A 43 -13.31 -7.56 -0.78
N ARG A 44 -12.86 -7.27 0.43
CA ARG A 44 -11.55 -7.70 0.89
C ARG A 44 -11.36 -9.21 0.83
N ALA A 45 -12.38 -9.96 1.20
CA ALA A 45 -12.30 -11.42 1.18
C ALA A 45 -11.99 -11.93 -0.23
N ARG A 46 -12.59 -11.31 -1.26
CA ARG A 46 -12.32 -11.70 -2.62
C ARG A 46 -10.92 -11.26 -3.07
N ALA A 47 -10.53 -10.06 -2.68
CA ALA A 47 -9.22 -9.53 -3.04
C ALA A 47 -8.09 -10.38 -2.48
N GLU A 48 -8.28 -10.97 -1.31
CA GLU A 48 -7.26 -11.79 -0.67
C GLU A 48 -7.11 -13.17 -1.31
N THR A 49 -8.10 -13.61 -2.08
CA THR A 49 -8.09 -14.96 -2.63
C THR A 49 -8.01 -15.00 -4.15
N ASP A 50 -8.12 -13.87 -4.82
CA ASP A 50 -8.12 -13.83 -6.29
C ASP A 50 -6.81 -13.21 -6.80
N PRO A 51 -5.90 -14.03 -7.36
CA PRO A 51 -4.61 -13.52 -7.82
C PRO A 51 -4.68 -12.62 -9.05
N ALA A 52 -5.85 -12.53 -9.69
CA ALA A 52 -6.02 -11.62 -10.82
C ALA A 52 -6.02 -10.15 -10.40
N TYR A 53 -6.14 -9.87 -9.12
CA TYR A 53 -6.21 -8.52 -8.59
C TYR A 53 -5.14 -8.32 -7.54
N LYS A 54 -4.52 -7.14 -7.54
CA LYS A 54 -3.50 -6.77 -6.57
C LYS A 54 -4.04 -5.68 -5.67
N GLN A 55 -4.00 -5.91 -4.36
CA GLN A 55 -4.32 -4.87 -3.40
C GLN A 55 -3.17 -3.87 -3.34
N ILE A 56 -3.53 -2.60 -3.31
CA ILE A 56 -2.54 -1.53 -3.19
C ILE A 56 -2.50 -1.12 -1.73
N ILE A 57 -1.36 -1.34 -1.11
CA ILE A 57 -1.18 -1.09 0.31
C ILE A 57 -0.05 -0.08 0.49
N PRO A 58 -0.37 1.17 0.86
CA PRO A 58 0.68 2.14 1.17
C PRO A 58 1.48 1.70 2.38
N TYR A 59 2.76 1.98 2.35
CA TYR A 59 3.64 1.66 3.45
C TYR A 59 4.50 2.88 3.74
N VAL A 60 4.38 3.43 4.94
CA VAL A 60 5.02 4.68 5.31
C VAL A 60 6.18 4.41 6.26
N VAL A 61 7.35 4.93 5.92
CA VAL A 61 8.54 4.82 6.75
C VAL A 61 8.89 6.22 7.24
N LEU A 62 9.06 6.38 8.55
CA LEU A 62 9.44 7.64 9.14
C LEU A 62 10.94 7.69 9.35
N GLN A 63 11.56 8.72 8.78
CA GLN A 63 13.00 8.88 8.80
C GLN A 63 13.35 10.24 9.40
N ALA A 64 14.32 10.24 10.30
CA ALA A 64 14.94 11.45 10.79
C ALA A 64 16.35 11.54 10.22
N PRO A 65 16.66 12.55 9.39
CA PRO A 65 18.00 12.67 8.83
C PRO A 65 19.02 12.88 9.94
N GLY A 66 20.15 12.21 9.84
CA GLY A 66 21.30 12.46 10.72
C GLY A 66 22.08 13.67 10.28
N PRO A 67 23.00 14.16 11.13
CA PRO A 67 23.93 15.20 10.71
C PRO A 67 24.78 14.77 9.53
N PRO A 68 25.41 15.69 8.82
CA PRO A 68 26.28 15.33 7.72
C PRO A 68 27.33 14.30 8.13
N GLY A 69 27.47 13.25 7.33
CA GLY A 69 28.40 12.17 7.60
C GLY A 69 27.91 11.15 8.64
N ARG A 70 26.69 11.29 9.13
CA ARG A 70 26.10 10.36 10.10
C ARG A 70 24.93 9.61 9.49
N PRO A 71 24.63 8.41 9.98
CA PRO A 71 23.50 7.65 9.46
C PRO A 71 22.18 8.31 9.80
N HIS A 72 21.17 8.03 8.97
CA HIS A 72 19.81 8.42 9.26
C HIS A 72 19.22 7.52 10.34
N HIS A 73 18.20 8.02 11.02
CA HIS A 73 17.47 7.27 12.01
C HIS A 73 16.08 6.94 11.47
N TYR A 74 15.61 5.75 11.79
CA TYR A 74 14.28 5.30 11.37
C TYR A 74 13.47 4.94 12.59
N MET A 75 12.19 5.31 12.58
CA MET A 75 11.30 4.90 13.65
C MET A 75 10.95 3.43 13.50
N ILE A 76 11.05 2.69 14.61
CA ILE A 76 10.73 1.27 14.64
C ILE A 76 9.46 1.12 15.46
N PHE A 77 8.53 0.33 14.96
CA PHE A 77 7.26 0.05 15.63
C PHE A 77 7.26 -1.38 16.11
N GLN A 78 6.79 -1.58 17.35
CA GLN A 78 6.56 -2.93 17.85
C GLN A 78 5.06 -3.21 17.86
N ARG A 79 4.67 -4.32 17.29
CA ARG A 79 3.27 -4.71 17.26
C ARG A 79 2.93 -5.36 18.59
N VAL A 80 2.08 -4.69 19.38
CA VAL A 80 1.64 -5.23 20.67
C VAL A 80 0.28 -5.89 20.58
N GLN A 81 -0.57 -5.40 19.69
CA GLN A 81 -1.89 -5.97 19.40
C GLN A 81 -2.09 -5.96 17.91
N GLY A 82 -2.79 -6.94 17.40
CA GLY A 82 -3.06 -6.99 15.98
C GLY A 82 -3.91 -8.17 15.62
N GLY A 83 -4.42 -8.15 14.39
CA GLY A 83 -5.28 -9.19 13.89
C GLY A 83 -4.58 -10.50 13.60
N ASP A 84 -3.27 -10.48 13.37
CA ASP A 84 -2.52 -11.68 13.05
C ASP A 84 -1.59 -12.03 14.20
N PRO A 85 -1.87 -13.13 14.92
CA PRO A 85 -1.03 -13.51 16.05
C PRO A 85 0.43 -13.81 15.67
N ARG A 86 0.66 -14.20 14.42
CA ARG A 86 2.03 -14.48 13.97
C ARG A 86 2.91 -13.24 13.98
N LEU A 87 2.30 -12.05 13.91
CA LEU A 87 3.01 -10.79 13.87
C LEU A 87 3.11 -10.11 15.24
N GLY A 88 2.59 -10.76 16.27
CA GLY A 88 2.63 -10.20 17.62
C GLY A 88 4.05 -10.03 18.11
N ARG A 89 4.36 -8.87 18.71
CA ARG A 89 5.65 -8.51 19.26
C ARG A 89 6.79 -8.42 18.24
N LEU A 90 6.49 -8.54 16.97
CA LEU A 90 7.48 -8.30 15.94
C LEU A 90 7.64 -6.79 15.70
N TYR A 91 8.83 -6.42 15.27
CA TYR A 91 9.12 -5.03 14.92
C TYR A 91 8.93 -4.81 13.43
N SER A 92 8.53 -3.59 13.07
CA SER A 92 8.50 -3.18 11.68
C SER A 92 9.01 -1.76 11.56
N ILE A 93 9.60 -1.46 10.40
CA ILE A 93 10.16 -0.15 10.11
C ILE A 93 9.08 0.81 9.60
N GLY A 94 7.94 0.31 9.20
CA GLY A 94 6.91 1.16 8.62
C GLY A 94 5.51 0.76 9.02
N LEU A 95 4.58 1.60 8.65
CA LEU A 95 3.15 1.40 8.87
C LEU A 95 2.48 1.22 7.53
N GLY A 96 1.72 0.14 7.38
CA GLY A 96 0.97 -0.15 6.18
C GLY A 96 -0.48 -0.41 6.49
N GLY A 97 -1.32 -0.31 5.48
CA GLY A 97 -2.73 -0.61 5.63
C GLY A 97 -3.45 -0.55 4.29
N HIS A 98 -4.60 -1.17 4.25
CA HIS A 98 -5.44 -1.17 3.07
C HIS A 98 -5.99 0.22 2.81
N ILE A 99 -6.25 0.51 1.54
CA ILE A 99 -7.04 1.68 1.17
C ILE A 99 -8.47 1.17 0.99
N ASN A 100 -9.41 1.71 1.77
CA ASN A 100 -10.79 1.31 1.64
C ASN A 100 -11.61 2.43 0.99
N SER A 101 -12.87 2.12 0.65
CA SER A 101 -13.71 3.06 -0.08
C SER A 101 -13.97 4.36 0.70
N GLY A 102 -13.86 4.32 2.02
CA GLY A 102 -14.02 5.52 2.84
C GLY A 102 -12.85 6.49 2.76
N ASP A 103 -11.72 6.06 2.21
CA ASP A 103 -10.54 6.91 2.09
C ASP A 103 -10.58 7.80 0.85
N VAL A 104 -11.54 7.59 -0.04
CA VAL A 104 -11.65 8.38 -1.27
C VAL A 104 -12.29 9.71 -0.95
N LEU A 105 -11.63 10.78 -1.38
CA LEU A 105 -12.21 12.11 -1.27
C LEU A 105 -13.25 12.29 -2.35
N LEU A 106 -14.44 12.74 -1.95
CA LEU A 106 -15.53 12.95 -2.88
C LEU A 106 -15.29 14.14 -3.82
N ALA A 107 -14.46 15.06 -3.38
CA ALA A 107 -14.07 16.18 -4.21
C ALA A 107 -12.59 16.44 -3.99
N PRO A 108 -11.82 16.73 -5.05
CA PRO A 108 -10.43 17.08 -4.86
C PRO A 108 -10.33 18.35 -4.01
N PRO A 109 -9.31 18.46 -3.16
CA PRO A 109 -9.10 19.67 -2.41
C PRO A 109 -9.00 20.86 -3.36
N ALA A 110 -9.63 21.96 -2.98
CA ALA A 110 -9.49 23.19 -3.72
C ALA A 110 -8.07 23.68 -3.49
N GLY A 111 -7.20 23.28 -4.35
CA GLY A 111 -5.82 23.67 -4.24
C GLY A 111 -5.42 24.50 -5.43
N PRO A 112 -4.23 25.06 -5.40
CA PRO A 112 -3.68 25.72 -6.58
C PRO A 112 -3.39 24.62 -7.58
N GLY A 113 -4.33 24.25 -8.16
CA GLY A 113 -4.38 23.28 -9.23
C GLY A 113 -3.60 22.30 -9.53
#